data_52b291e02a5b8d49b1e69c15e77ffd46
#
_entry.id   52b291e02a5b8d49b1e69c15e77ffd46
#
_cell.length_a   1.000
_cell.length_b   1.000
_cell.length_c   1.000
_cell.angle_alpha   90.00
_cell.angle_beta   90.00
_cell.angle_gamma   90.00
#
_symmetry.space_group_name_H-M   'P 1'
#
loop_
_entity.id
_entity.type
_entity.pdbx_description
1 polymer ?
#
loop_
_entity_poly.entity_id
_entity_poly.type
_entity_poly.pdbx_seq_one_letter_code
_entity_poly.pdbx_strand_id
1 'polypeptide(L)'
;MKLYIISNRLPVKAVHRDGAYLFTRSEGGLATGLHALHTRYEKHWIGWPGVDVETDEDRRSIREELAKMNFHPIFLTPEQIANYYEGYSNSTIWPLCHYFFAFTRYRKDFWEAYRKVNALFCEEILRRIEPDDIVWVQDYQLMLLPGLLREHRPALRIGYFHHIPFPSYELFRILPERAEILRGVLGADLVAFHTHDYMRHFIGTAERVLHIDFRLDETQIGNRCVRVDALPMGIDYAAFHGISSNAGAQPLIAKTREQFGDRKLILSVDRLDYSKGILHRLRGFGSFLERYPEYRGQATLAMVIVPSRDRVNSYADLKTEIDKEIGAINGRYSTMEWTPVRYFYHGFSFEELAAMYYVADVALVTPLRDGMNLVAKEYVAVKNDNPGVLILSEMAGAAVELADALPINPNDTEQIAAAIHRALTMPVEEQLRRIERMQAVVSTQTVNKWAADFMKELADVCRRNEAVRRKRLTSETVAAEIVGPYRRAKRRLLLFDYDGTLAPIRSRPEEAIPSHRLCELLRTLGTDAANRVVICSGRDSGTLEKWFGGLPVSLAAEHGAFYKDRGAWRCNIRPASWDPKLSALLEHFARKTPRSRIERKQTALAWHYREADSWLGQLRAQQLVNAL
;
A
#
# COMPACT_ATOMS: atom_id res chain seq x y z
N MET A 1 -25.38 -6.62 5.25
CA MET A 1 -24.03 -6.03 5.14
C MET A 1 -23.29 -6.82 4.08
N LYS A 2 -22.95 -6.18 2.96
CA LYS A 2 -22.27 -6.76 1.81
C LYS A 2 -20.81 -6.32 1.80
N LEU A 3 -19.96 -7.16 1.21
CA LEU A 3 -18.57 -6.82 0.94
C LEU A 3 -18.40 -6.63 -0.58
N TYR A 4 -18.14 -5.40 -1.00
CA TYR A 4 -17.81 -5.07 -2.37
C TYR A 4 -16.29 -5.09 -2.56
N ILE A 5 -15.79 -6.05 -3.36
CA ILE A 5 -14.41 -6.12 -3.77
C ILE A 5 -14.29 -5.39 -5.11
N ILE A 6 -13.44 -4.38 -5.15
CA ILE A 6 -13.27 -3.54 -6.33
C ILE A 6 -11.88 -3.75 -6.90
N SER A 7 -11.79 -4.25 -8.12
CA SER A 7 -10.52 -4.42 -8.81
C SER A 7 -10.60 -3.96 -10.26
N ASN A 8 -9.46 -3.66 -10.87
CA ASN A 8 -9.44 -3.26 -12.28
C ASN A 8 -10.12 -4.29 -13.19
N ARG A 9 -9.86 -5.59 -12.97
CA ARG A 9 -10.49 -6.69 -13.73
C ARG A 9 -11.32 -7.58 -12.83
N LEU A 10 -12.47 -8.02 -13.33
CA LEU A 10 -13.21 -9.13 -12.71
C LEU A 10 -12.39 -10.42 -12.78
N PRO A 11 -12.55 -11.33 -11.79
CA PRO A 11 -11.84 -12.60 -11.74
C PRO A 11 -12.43 -13.63 -12.72
N VAL A 12 -12.65 -13.21 -13.96
CA VAL A 12 -13.22 -14.04 -15.03
C VAL A 12 -12.46 -13.84 -16.34
N LYS A 13 -12.45 -14.88 -17.16
CA LYS A 13 -12.08 -14.83 -18.58
C LYS A 13 -13.36 -14.92 -19.40
N ALA A 14 -13.58 -13.96 -20.26
CA ALA A 14 -14.66 -14.01 -21.24
C ALA A 14 -14.19 -14.70 -22.51
N VAL A 15 -15.00 -15.62 -23.03
CA VAL A 15 -14.80 -16.26 -24.32
C VAL A 15 -16.07 -16.05 -25.13
N HIS A 16 -15.93 -15.47 -26.33
CA HIS A 16 -17.04 -15.32 -27.25
C HIS A 16 -17.12 -16.59 -28.11
N ARG A 17 -18.23 -17.35 -28.00
CA ARG A 17 -18.50 -18.55 -28.78
C ARG A 17 -19.95 -18.51 -29.25
N ASP A 18 -20.17 -18.85 -30.54
CA ASP A 18 -21.50 -19.04 -31.15
C ASP A 18 -22.47 -17.86 -30.89
N GLY A 19 -21.94 -16.61 -30.90
CA GLY A 19 -22.74 -15.41 -30.70
C GLY A 19 -23.06 -15.10 -29.22
N ALA A 20 -22.50 -15.84 -28.26
CA ALA A 20 -22.69 -15.62 -26.84
C ALA A 20 -21.37 -15.46 -26.09
N TYR A 21 -21.38 -14.65 -25.03
CA TYR A 21 -20.26 -14.55 -24.10
C TYR A 21 -20.36 -15.60 -23.01
N LEU A 22 -19.35 -16.46 -22.93
CA LEU A 22 -19.16 -17.42 -21.84
C LEU A 22 -18.09 -16.92 -20.89
N PHE A 23 -18.34 -17.02 -19.60
CA PHE A 23 -17.41 -16.59 -18.56
C PHE A 23 -16.87 -17.80 -17.81
N THR A 24 -15.54 -17.94 -17.81
CA THR A 24 -14.83 -18.88 -16.95
C THR A 24 -14.05 -18.09 -15.90
N ARG A 25 -13.84 -18.67 -14.72
CA ARG A 25 -13.04 -18.04 -13.68
C ARG A 25 -11.61 -17.87 -14.17
N SER A 26 -11.01 -16.70 -13.90
CA SER A 26 -9.60 -16.48 -14.20
C SER A 26 -8.73 -17.12 -13.14
N GLU A 27 -7.68 -17.78 -13.58
CA GLU A 27 -6.61 -18.29 -12.74
C GLU A 27 -5.62 -17.15 -12.48
N GLY A 28 -5.50 -16.73 -11.22
CA GLY A 28 -4.56 -15.69 -10.83
C GLY A 28 -4.55 -15.53 -9.31
N GLY A 29 -3.39 -15.33 -8.70
CA GLY A 29 -3.20 -15.37 -7.25
C GLY A 29 -4.21 -14.51 -6.46
N LEU A 30 -4.46 -13.27 -6.89
CA LEU A 30 -5.45 -12.40 -6.25
C LEU A 30 -6.88 -12.92 -6.46
N ALA A 31 -7.23 -13.30 -7.68
CA ALA A 31 -8.57 -13.76 -8.02
C ALA A 31 -8.92 -15.06 -7.28
N THR A 32 -8.02 -16.03 -7.32
CA THR A 32 -8.16 -17.31 -6.62
C THR A 32 -8.23 -17.10 -5.12
N GLY A 33 -7.34 -16.27 -4.58
CA GLY A 33 -7.26 -15.99 -3.16
C GLY A 33 -8.50 -15.30 -2.60
N LEU A 34 -8.98 -14.25 -3.23
CA LEU A 34 -10.18 -13.54 -2.78
C LEU A 34 -11.48 -14.32 -3.03
N HIS A 35 -11.47 -15.26 -4.00
CA HIS A 35 -12.60 -16.14 -4.24
C HIS A 35 -12.74 -17.22 -3.15
N ALA A 36 -11.62 -17.81 -2.73
CA ALA A 36 -11.55 -18.81 -1.67
C ALA A 36 -11.89 -18.25 -0.27
N LEU A 37 -12.04 -16.92 -0.15
CA LEU A 37 -12.39 -16.27 1.09
C LEU A 37 -13.66 -16.81 1.73
N HIS A 38 -13.51 -17.56 2.82
CA HIS A 38 -14.62 -17.92 3.70
C HIS A 38 -14.94 -16.73 4.61
N THR A 39 -15.81 -15.82 4.13
CA THR A 39 -16.27 -14.68 4.93
C THR A 39 -17.75 -14.84 5.29
N ARG A 40 -18.13 -14.20 6.39
CA ARG A 40 -19.55 -14.07 6.79
C ARG A 40 -20.32 -13.02 5.97
N TYR A 41 -19.65 -12.38 4.98
CA TYR A 41 -20.22 -11.34 4.14
C TYR A 41 -20.70 -11.91 2.82
N GLU A 42 -21.82 -11.43 2.30
CA GLU A 42 -22.22 -11.61 0.91
C GLU A 42 -21.25 -10.83 0.04
N LYS A 43 -20.50 -11.54 -0.84
CA LYS A 43 -19.48 -10.96 -1.67
C LYS A 43 -20.05 -10.48 -3.00
N HIS A 44 -19.75 -9.24 -3.34
CA HIS A 44 -19.97 -8.64 -4.65
C HIS A 44 -18.64 -8.19 -5.23
N TRP A 45 -18.47 -8.33 -6.54
CA TRP A 45 -17.23 -7.91 -7.20
C TRP A 45 -17.54 -6.92 -8.32
N ILE A 46 -16.84 -5.79 -8.34
CA ILE A 46 -16.99 -4.75 -9.36
C ILE A 46 -15.66 -4.60 -10.10
N GLY A 47 -15.68 -4.67 -11.43
CA GLY A 47 -14.50 -4.53 -12.26
C GLY A 47 -14.77 -4.66 -13.75
N TRP A 48 -13.75 -4.41 -14.56
CA TRP A 48 -13.81 -4.61 -16.00
C TRP A 48 -13.79 -6.10 -16.35
N PRO A 49 -14.71 -6.61 -17.21
CA PRO A 49 -14.77 -8.04 -17.56
C PRO A 49 -13.63 -8.49 -18.50
N GLY A 50 -12.81 -7.54 -18.97
CA GLY A 50 -11.66 -7.86 -19.82
C GLY A 50 -11.99 -8.05 -21.29
N VAL A 51 -13.17 -7.66 -21.72
CA VAL A 51 -13.63 -7.69 -23.11
C VAL A 51 -14.00 -6.29 -23.57
N ASP A 52 -13.81 -6.06 -24.85
CA ASP A 52 -14.32 -4.88 -25.53
C ASP A 52 -15.73 -5.20 -26.04
N VAL A 53 -16.69 -4.33 -25.75
CA VAL A 53 -18.12 -4.58 -26.02
C VAL A 53 -18.70 -3.34 -26.68
N GLU A 54 -19.11 -3.48 -27.93
CA GLU A 54 -19.59 -2.36 -28.75
C GLU A 54 -21.09 -2.11 -28.58
N THR A 55 -21.90 -3.18 -28.47
CA THR A 55 -23.36 -3.06 -28.47
C THR A 55 -23.96 -3.00 -27.05
N ASP A 56 -25.09 -2.32 -26.91
CA ASP A 56 -25.81 -2.31 -25.63
C ASP A 56 -26.50 -3.64 -25.32
N GLU A 57 -26.80 -4.43 -26.34
CA GLU A 57 -27.37 -5.77 -26.20
C GLU A 57 -26.35 -6.73 -25.55
N ASP A 58 -25.13 -6.75 -26.06
CA ASP A 58 -24.02 -7.52 -25.46
C ASP A 58 -23.73 -7.08 -24.04
N ARG A 59 -23.70 -5.76 -23.78
CA ARG A 59 -23.53 -5.22 -22.42
C ARG A 59 -24.62 -5.70 -21.47
N ARG A 60 -25.86 -5.80 -21.93
CA ARG A 60 -26.98 -6.32 -21.13
C ARG A 60 -26.82 -7.79 -20.85
N SER A 61 -26.56 -8.60 -21.88
CA SER A 61 -26.34 -10.04 -21.76
C SER A 61 -25.18 -10.36 -20.80
N ILE A 62 -24.05 -9.65 -20.93
CA ILE A 62 -22.90 -9.81 -20.03
C ILE A 62 -23.26 -9.45 -18.59
N ARG A 63 -24.01 -8.35 -18.35
CA ARG A 63 -24.47 -7.99 -17.01
C ARG A 63 -25.35 -9.07 -16.38
N GLU A 64 -26.29 -9.62 -17.13
CA GLU A 64 -27.20 -10.66 -16.66
C GLU A 64 -26.44 -11.94 -16.29
N GLU A 65 -25.48 -12.34 -17.11
CA GLU A 65 -24.69 -13.55 -16.86
C GLU A 65 -23.78 -13.37 -15.64
N LEU A 66 -23.06 -12.26 -15.54
CA LEU A 66 -22.17 -11.96 -14.43
C LEU A 66 -22.92 -11.71 -13.11
N ALA A 67 -24.15 -11.18 -13.17
CA ALA A 67 -24.98 -10.97 -11.97
C ALA A 67 -25.31 -12.28 -11.24
N LYS A 68 -25.39 -13.42 -11.94
CA LYS A 68 -25.58 -14.75 -11.35
C LYS A 68 -24.46 -15.13 -10.37
N MET A 69 -23.28 -14.52 -10.53
CA MET A 69 -22.09 -14.72 -9.70
C MET A 69 -21.85 -13.57 -8.71
N ASN A 70 -22.77 -12.60 -8.58
CA ASN A 70 -22.60 -11.33 -7.87
C ASN A 70 -21.45 -10.48 -8.44
N PHE A 71 -21.18 -10.57 -9.73
CA PHE A 71 -20.19 -9.74 -10.41
C PHE A 71 -20.87 -8.61 -11.18
N HIS A 72 -20.31 -7.41 -11.07
CA HIS A 72 -20.85 -6.19 -11.66
C HIS A 72 -19.82 -5.60 -12.64
N PRO A 73 -20.04 -5.74 -13.95
CA PRO A 73 -19.07 -5.29 -14.94
C PRO A 73 -19.07 -3.77 -15.11
N ILE A 74 -17.88 -3.21 -15.22
CA ILE A 74 -17.62 -1.88 -15.74
C ILE A 74 -17.07 -2.02 -17.16
N PHE A 75 -17.74 -1.40 -18.13
CA PHE A 75 -17.29 -1.44 -19.52
C PHE A 75 -16.41 -0.22 -19.80
N LEU A 76 -15.23 -0.48 -20.33
CA LEU A 76 -14.28 0.54 -20.75
C LEU A 76 -14.25 0.63 -22.28
N THR A 77 -14.12 1.83 -22.80
CA THR A 77 -13.90 2.05 -24.22
C THR A 77 -12.47 1.70 -24.62
N PRO A 78 -12.19 1.41 -25.91
CA PRO A 78 -10.82 1.17 -26.38
C PRO A 78 -9.85 2.31 -26.01
N GLU A 79 -10.31 3.56 -26.10
CA GLU A 79 -9.51 4.74 -25.68
C GLU A 79 -9.21 4.73 -24.17
N GLN A 80 -10.19 4.39 -23.34
CA GLN A 80 -9.98 4.25 -21.89
C GLN A 80 -9.00 3.12 -21.58
N ILE A 81 -9.09 1.97 -22.26
CA ILE A 81 -8.14 0.88 -22.08
C ILE A 81 -6.72 1.35 -22.45
N ALA A 82 -6.55 1.99 -23.60
CA ALA A 82 -5.25 2.47 -24.07
C ALA A 82 -4.64 3.53 -23.15
N ASN A 83 -5.42 4.51 -22.66
CA ASN A 83 -4.87 5.63 -21.89
C ASN A 83 -4.85 5.38 -20.38
N TYR A 84 -5.88 4.71 -19.83
CA TYR A 84 -5.94 4.42 -18.39
C TYR A 84 -5.14 3.16 -18.03
N TYR A 85 -5.43 2.01 -18.69
CA TYR A 85 -4.84 0.74 -18.31
C TYR A 85 -3.42 0.57 -18.88
N GLU A 86 -3.27 0.66 -20.20
CA GLU A 86 -1.96 0.53 -20.86
C GLU A 86 -1.10 1.78 -20.61
N GLY A 87 -1.72 2.98 -20.60
CA GLY A 87 -1.09 4.27 -20.38
C GLY A 87 -0.74 4.49 -18.92
N TYR A 88 -1.61 5.18 -18.17
CA TYR A 88 -1.24 5.64 -16.81
C TYR A 88 -0.91 4.50 -15.87
N SER A 89 -1.70 3.43 -15.84
CA SER A 89 -1.45 2.31 -14.93
C SER A 89 -0.16 1.56 -15.27
N ASN A 90 0.03 1.14 -16.54
CA ASN A 90 1.12 0.23 -16.90
C ASN A 90 2.34 0.91 -17.53
N SER A 91 2.21 2.14 -18.05
CA SER A 91 3.34 2.90 -18.60
C SER A 91 3.79 4.06 -17.70
N THR A 92 3.03 4.42 -16.64
CA THR A 92 3.45 5.44 -15.67
C THR A 92 3.66 4.84 -14.28
N ILE A 93 2.60 4.29 -13.64
CA ILE A 93 2.68 3.83 -12.25
C ILE A 93 3.49 2.54 -12.11
N TRP A 94 3.24 1.55 -12.95
CA TRP A 94 3.93 0.26 -12.86
C TRP A 94 5.45 0.38 -12.92
N PRO A 95 6.07 1.01 -13.95
CA PRO A 95 7.52 1.13 -14.00
C PRO A 95 8.07 1.98 -12.85
N LEU A 96 7.39 3.05 -12.45
CA LEU A 96 7.82 3.88 -11.31
C LEU A 96 7.87 3.06 -10.02
N CYS A 97 6.83 2.30 -9.71
CA CYS A 97 6.74 1.49 -8.50
C CYS A 97 7.75 0.34 -8.48
N HIS A 98 8.12 -0.17 -9.65
CA HIS A 98 9.15 -1.22 -9.78
C HIS A 98 10.57 -0.67 -9.97
N TYR A 99 10.79 0.64 -9.84
CA TYR A 99 12.09 1.32 -9.95
C TYR A 99 12.68 1.35 -11.38
N PHE A 100 11.83 1.16 -12.39
CA PHE A 100 12.19 1.32 -13.79
C PHE A 100 11.79 2.71 -14.30
N PHE A 101 12.20 3.76 -13.60
CA PHE A 101 11.78 5.13 -13.88
C PHE A 101 12.12 5.59 -15.31
N ALA A 102 13.17 5.03 -15.95
CA ALA A 102 13.50 5.31 -17.34
C ALA A 102 12.42 4.87 -18.34
N PHE A 103 11.56 3.92 -17.96
CA PHE A 103 10.43 3.47 -18.79
C PHE A 103 9.14 4.25 -18.49
N THR A 104 9.14 5.10 -17.48
CA THR A 104 7.97 5.86 -17.07
C THR A 104 7.61 6.93 -18.09
N ARG A 105 6.36 6.95 -18.54
CA ARG A 105 5.82 7.90 -19.49
C ARG A 105 4.84 8.82 -18.81
N TYR A 106 5.09 10.14 -18.89
CA TYR A 106 4.23 11.17 -18.32
C TYR A 106 3.44 11.84 -19.44
N ARG A 107 2.11 11.61 -19.48
CA ARG A 107 1.20 12.19 -20.48
C ARG A 107 -0.07 12.65 -19.79
N LYS A 108 -0.54 13.85 -20.16
CA LYS A 108 -1.74 14.46 -19.58
C LYS A 108 -3.01 13.67 -19.91
N ASP A 109 -3.12 13.15 -21.13
CA ASP A 109 -4.25 12.33 -21.57
C ASP A 109 -4.33 10.99 -20.79
N PHE A 110 -3.19 10.40 -20.42
CA PHE A 110 -3.13 9.22 -19.54
C PHE A 110 -3.73 9.53 -18.17
N TRP A 111 -3.30 10.65 -17.58
CA TRP A 111 -3.81 11.07 -16.27
C TRP A 111 -5.31 11.40 -16.31
N GLU A 112 -5.77 12.11 -17.31
CA GLU A 112 -7.19 12.44 -17.47
C GLU A 112 -8.04 11.18 -17.63
N ALA A 113 -7.58 10.18 -18.39
CA ALA A 113 -8.24 8.89 -18.50
C ALA A 113 -8.27 8.14 -17.16
N TYR A 114 -7.17 8.17 -16.41
CA TYR A 114 -7.09 7.56 -15.08
C TYR A 114 -8.12 8.17 -14.11
N ARG A 115 -8.25 9.49 -14.09
CA ARG A 115 -9.27 10.18 -13.28
C ARG A 115 -10.69 9.80 -13.72
N LYS A 116 -10.96 9.84 -15.01
CA LYS A 116 -12.29 9.51 -15.57
C LYS A 116 -12.71 8.07 -15.23
N VAL A 117 -11.80 7.11 -15.36
CA VAL A 117 -12.12 5.71 -15.07
C VAL A 117 -12.32 5.50 -13.57
N ASN A 118 -11.49 6.10 -12.69
CA ASN A 118 -11.73 6.04 -11.25
C ASN A 118 -13.09 6.67 -10.87
N ALA A 119 -13.50 7.75 -11.52
CA ALA A 119 -14.83 8.36 -11.33
C ALA A 119 -15.96 7.43 -11.80
N LEU A 120 -15.79 6.75 -12.93
CA LEU A 120 -16.74 5.75 -13.43
C LEU A 120 -16.94 4.60 -12.43
N PHE A 121 -15.85 4.09 -11.84
CA PHE A 121 -15.92 3.10 -10.76
C PHE A 121 -16.68 3.66 -9.55
N CYS A 122 -16.39 4.89 -9.14
CA CYS A 122 -17.08 5.53 -8.02
C CYS A 122 -18.59 5.63 -8.26
N GLU A 123 -19.02 6.09 -9.42
CA GLU A 123 -20.44 6.20 -9.78
C GLU A 123 -21.16 4.84 -9.73
N GLU A 124 -20.55 3.79 -10.27
CA GLU A 124 -21.13 2.44 -10.29
C GLU A 124 -21.27 1.85 -8.87
N ILE A 125 -20.29 2.11 -8.00
CA ILE A 125 -20.33 1.70 -6.60
C ILE A 125 -21.45 2.44 -5.86
N LEU A 126 -21.52 3.77 -6.01
CA LEU A 126 -22.50 4.61 -5.31
C LEU A 126 -23.97 4.27 -5.65
N ARG A 127 -24.23 3.66 -6.83
CA ARG A 127 -25.57 3.16 -7.20
C ARG A 127 -26.00 1.91 -6.44
N ARG A 128 -25.04 1.17 -5.81
CA ARG A 128 -25.28 -0.17 -5.26
C ARG A 128 -25.09 -0.26 -3.77
N ILE A 129 -24.22 0.56 -3.20
CA ILE A 129 -23.84 0.45 -1.80
C ILE A 129 -24.90 1.00 -0.85
N GLU A 130 -25.11 0.26 0.24
CA GLU A 130 -25.90 0.66 1.39
C GLU A 130 -24.99 1.23 2.51
N PRO A 131 -25.54 1.98 3.49
CA PRO A 131 -24.75 2.64 4.54
C PRO A 131 -23.84 1.71 5.36
N ASP A 132 -24.24 0.47 5.57
CA ASP A 132 -23.50 -0.51 6.39
C ASP A 132 -22.55 -1.41 5.60
N ASP A 133 -22.50 -1.27 4.28
CA ASP A 133 -21.66 -2.09 3.44
C ASP A 133 -20.17 -1.71 3.56
N ILE A 134 -19.33 -2.64 3.12
CA ILE A 134 -17.87 -2.49 3.13
C ILE A 134 -17.38 -2.45 1.68
N VAL A 135 -16.50 -1.52 1.36
CA VAL A 135 -15.81 -1.45 0.07
C VAL A 135 -14.33 -1.75 0.27
N TRP A 136 -13.84 -2.75 -0.44
CA TRP A 136 -12.42 -3.14 -0.45
C TRP A 136 -11.81 -2.93 -1.82
N VAL A 137 -11.07 -1.83 -1.97
CA VAL A 137 -10.43 -1.43 -3.23
C VAL A 137 -9.08 -2.12 -3.36
N GLN A 138 -8.81 -2.66 -4.56
CA GLN A 138 -7.62 -3.41 -4.87
C GLN A 138 -6.74 -2.67 -5.87
N ASP A 139 -5.48 -2.47 -5.50
CA ASP A 139 -4.32 -2.20 -6.32
C ASP A 139 -4.24 -0.81 -6.99
N TYR A 140 -3.12 -0.56 -7.64
CA TYR A 140 -2.64 0.73 -8.15
C TYR A 140 -3.47 1.35 -9.27
N GLN A 141 -4.33 0.60 -9.92
CA GLN A 141 -5.22 1.14 -10.94
C GLN A 141 -6.33 2.04 -10.35
N LEU A 142 -6.62 1.92 -9.06
CA LEU A 142 -7.77 2.54 -8.42
C LEU A 142 -7.38 3.41 -7.21
N MET A 143 -6.21 4.05 -7.25
CA MET A 143 -5.70 4.84 -6.11
C MET A 143 -6.52 6.10 -5.80
N LEU A 144 -7.28 6.64 -6.75
CA LEU A 144 -8.15 7.80 -6.50
C LEU A 144 -9.50 7.40 -5.90
N LEU A 145 -9.93 6.16 -6.12
CA LEU A 145 -11.27 5.69 -5.81
C LEU A 145 -11.66 5.82 -4.33
N PRO A 146 -10.80 5.49 -3.34
CA PRO A 146 -11.16 5.65 -1.93
C PRO A 146 -11.48 7.09 -1.56
N GLY A 147 -10.72 8.06 -2.11
CA GLY A 147 -10.97 9.49 -1.93
C GLY A 147 -12.30 9.94 -2.51
N LEU A 148 -12.58 9.56 -3.76
CA LEU A 148 -13.84 9.88 -4.45
C LEU A 148 -15.06 9.32 -3.69
N LEU A 149 -14.98 8.07 -3.23
CA LEU A 149 -16.05 7.47 -2.41
C LEU A 149 -16.24 8.21 -1.09
N ARG A 150 -15.14 8.60 -0.44
CA ARG A 150 -15.17 9.33 0.84
C ARG A 150 -15.83 10.69 0.73
N GLU A 151 -15.61 11.40 -0.35
CA GLU A 151 -16.26 12.69 -0.63
C GLU A 151 -17.78 12.55 -0.69
N HIS A 152 -18.29 11.51 -1.35
CA HIS A 152 -19.74 11.27 -1.51
C HIS A 152 -20.38 10.58 -0.32
N ARG A 153 -19.65 9.74 0.39
CA ARG A 153 -20.11 8.94 1.53
C ARG A 153 -19.11 9.01 2.71
N PRO A 154 -19.16 10.09 3.52
CA PRO A 154 -18.19 10.30 4.61
C PRO A 154 -18.15 9.21 5.68
N ALA A 155 -19.20 8.41 5.81
CA ALA A 155 -19.32 7.34 6.79
C ALA A 155 -19.00 5.93 6.25
N LEU A 156 -18.78 5.79 4.94
CA LEU A 156 -18.53 4.50 4.29
C LEU A 156 -17.27 3.82 4.86
N ARG A 157 -17.34 2.50 5.03
CA ARG A 157 -16.20 1.68 5.47
C ARG A 157 -15.37 1.29 4.26
N ILE A 158 -14.18 1.85 4.14
CA ILE A 158 -13.32 1.66 2.96
C ILE A 158 -11.97 1.10 3.36
N GLY A 159 -11.62 -0.06 2.80
CA GLY A 159 -10.28 -0.60 2.82
C GLY A 159 -9.60 -0.46 1.45
N TYR A 160 -8.28 -0.27 1.44
CA TYR A 160 -7.45 -0.24 0.23
C TYR A 160 -6.26 -1.18 0.42
N PHE A 161 -5.97 -2.01 -0.58
CA PHE A 161 -4.79 -2.86 -0.62
C PHE A 161 -3.93 -2.59 -1.86
N HIS A 162 -2.64 -2.36 -1.65
CA HIS A 162 -1.67 -2.10 -2.70
C HIS A 162 -0.80 -3.34 -2.94
N HIS A 163 -0.94 -3.97 -4.12
CA HIS A 163 -0.31 -5.28 -4.40
C HIS A 163 1.09 -5.19 -5.02
N ILE A 164 1.49 -4.05 -5.51
CA ILE A 164 2.82 -3.84 -6.10
C ILE A 164 3.76 -3.15 -5.11
N PRO A 165 5.07 -3.10 -5.34
CA PRO A 165 5.97 -2.31 -4.52
C PRO A 165 5.53 -0.86 -4.44
N PHE A 166 5.54 -0.26 -3.25
CA PHE A 166 5.42 1.20 -3.14
C PHE A 166 6.83 1.80 -3.08
N PRO A 167 7.16 2.76 -3.96
CA PRO A 167 8.52 3.28 -4.07
C PRO A 167 8.82 4.27 -2.94
N SER A 168 10.12 4.47 -2.69
CA SER A 168 10.57 5.51 -1.76
C SER A 168 10.11 6.91 -2.20
N TYR A 169 10.09 7.84 -1.25
CA TYR A 169 9.76 9.24 -1.52
C TYR A 169 10.56 9.82 -2.70
N GLU A 170 11.85 9.52 -2.80
CA GLU A 170 12.72 10.07 -3.86
C GLU A 170 12.25 9.67 -5.26
N LEU A 171 11.70 8.50 -5.44
CA LEU A 171 11.13 8.07 -6.71
C LEU A 171 9.68 8.54 -6.88
N PHE A 172 8.84 8.40 -5.86
CA PHE A 172 7.43 8.78 -5.97
C PHE A 172 7.24 10.29 -6.21
N ARG A 173 8.14 11.13 -5.68
CA ARG A 173 8.11 12.60 -5.88
C ARG A 173 8.24 13.04 -7.34
N ILE A 174 8.76 12.17 -8.22
CA ILE A 174 8.89 12.45 -9.67
C ILE A 174 7.49 12.56 -10.30
N LEU A 175 6.48 11.88 -9.74
CA LEU A 175 5.12 11.88 -10.27
C LEU A 175 4.45 13.24 -10.05
N PRO A 176 4.00 13.94 -11.11
CA PRO A 176 3.36 15.25 -10.97
C PRO A 176 2.13 15.20 -10.07
N GLU A 177 1.30 14.17 -10.21
CA GLU A 177 0.01 13.98 -9.53
C GLU A 177 0.13 13.32 -8.15
N ARG A 178 1.34 13.21 -7.62
CA ARG A 178 1.64 12.51 -6.33
C ARG A 178 0.74 12.89 -5.18
N ALA A 179 0.42 14.19 -5.05
CA ALA A 179 -0.42 14.66 -3.94
C ALA A 179 -1.88 14.24 -4.09
N GLU A 180 -2.41 14.23 -5.32
CA GLU A 180 -3.79 13.80 -5.60
C GLU A 180 -3.94 12.30 -5.36
N ILE A 181 -2.98 11.50 -5.81
CA ILE A 181 -2.95 10.05 -5.60
C ILE A 181 -2.89 9.72 -4.11
N LEU A 182 -2.00 10.34 -3.35
CA LEU A 182 -1.89 10.08 -1.90
C LEU A 182 -3.18 10.45 -1.14
N ARG A 183 -3.81 11.60 -1.49
CA ARG A 183 -5.11 11.96 -0.91
C ARG A 183 -6.20 10.97 -1.29
N GLY A 184 -6.16 10.47 -2.53
CA GLY A 184 -7.06 9.42 -3.00
C GLY A 184 -6.96 8.16 -2.16
N VAL A 185 -5.76 7.62 -1.99
CA VAL A 185 -5.52 6.42 -1.18
C VAL A 185 -5.92 6.64 0.28
N LEU A 186 -5.57 7.79 0.87
CA LEU A 186 -5.90 8.15 2.25
C LEU A 186 -7.41 8.42 2.48
N GLY A 187 -8.24 8.35 1.43
CA GLY A 187 -9.70 8.24 1.56
C GLY A 187 -10.17 6.95 2.23
N ALA A 188 -9.36 5.89 2.22
CA ALA A 188 -9.62 4.65 2.94
C ALA A 188 -9.48 4.82 4.46
N ASP A 189 -10.12 3.94 5.23
CA ASP A 189 -9.93 3.82 6.68
C ASP A 189 -8.69 2.97 7.00
N LEU A 190 -8.47 1.90 6.21
CA LEU A 190 -7.29 1.06 6.25
C LEU A 190 -6.60 1.04 4.89
N VAL A 191 -5.31 1.33 4.86
CA VAL A 191 -4.41 1.19 3.70
C VAL A 191 -3.41 0.11 4.01
N ALA A 192 -3.31 -0.93 3.18
CA ALA A 192 -2.40 -2.03 3.45
C ALA A 192 -1.46 -2.34 2.28
N PHE A 193 -0.30 -2.84 2.64
CA PHE A 193 0.80 -3.24 1.76
C PHE A 193 1.26 -4.67 2.09
N HIS A 194 2.07 -5.26 1.21
CA HIS A 194 2.62 -6.60 1.47
C HIS A 194 3.75 -6.62 2.50
N THR A 195 4.57 -5.58 2.54
CA THR A 195 5.75 -5.53 3.40
C THR A 195 5.81 -4.27 4.24
N HIS A 196 6.52 -4.35 5.36
CA HIS A 196 6.76 -3.20 6.22
C HIS A 196 7.50 -2.07 5.48
N ASP A 197 8.43 -2.40 4.58
CA ASP A 197 9.18 -1.39 3.81
C ASP A 197 8.26 -0.58 2.90
N TYR A 198 7.31 -1.23 2.20
CA TYR A 198 6.36 -0.52 1.36
C TYR A 198 5.41 0.36 2.16
N MET A 199 4.96 -0.12 3.33
CA MET A 199 4.21 0.68 4.29
C MET A 199 5.00 1.92 4.72
N ARG A 200 6.27 1.76 5.12
CA ARG A 200 7.15 2.85 5.54
C ARG A 200 7.44 3.84 4.41
N HIS A 201 7.62 3.36 3.19
CA HIS A 201 7.77 4.21 2.00
C HIS A 201 6.52 5.06 1.77
N PHE A 202 5.33 4.48 1.87
CA PHE A 202 4.07 5.21 1.74
C PHE A 202 3.92 6.27 2.83
N ILE A 203 4.10 5.91 4.10
CA ILE A 203 4.02 6.83 5.24
C ILE A 203 4.99 8.00 5.05
N GLY A 204 6.28 7.72 4.85
CA GLY A 204 7.29 8.76 4.68
C GLY A 204 7.08 9.64 3.44
N THR A 205 6.41 9.10 2.40
CA THR A 205 6.01 9.87 1.22
C THR A 205 4.82 10.77 1.53
N ALA A 206 3.80 10.25 2.20
CA ALA A 206 2.61 11.01 2.58
C ALA A 206 2.95 12.16 3.56
N GLU A 207 3.79 11.92 4.55
CA GLU A 207 4.30 12.94 5.47
C GLU A 207 4.94 14.11 4.73
N ARG A 208 5.84 13.81 3.77
CA ARG A 208 6.58 14.84 3.04
C ARG A 208 5.77 15.58 1.99
N VAL A 209 4.88 14.89 1.29
CA VAL A 209 4.09 15.47 0.19
C VAL A 209 2.85 16.19 0.68
N LEU A 210 2.17 15.66 1.70
CA LEU A 210 0.91 16.19 2.22
C LEU A 210 1.07 16.98 3.51
N HIS A 211 2.26 16.98 4.11
CA HIS A 211 2.55 17.64 5.40
C HIS A 211 1.59 17.19 6.52
N ILE A 212 1.37 15.88 6.60
CA ILE A 212 0.57 15.22 7.63
C ILE A 212 1.48 14.40 8.55
N ASP A 213 1.09 14.26 9.80
CA ASP A 213 1.87 13.52 10.79
C ASP A 213 1.30 12.12 10.99
N PHE A 214 2.18 11.12 11.04
CA PHE A 214 1.83 9.77 11.46
C PHE A 214 2.36 9.50 12.87
N ARG A 215 1.54 8.86 13.67
CA ARG A 215 1.96 8.29 14.96
C ARG A 215 1.97 6.78 14.79
N LEU A 216 3.18 6.20 14.68
CA LEU A 216 3.42 4.82 14.29
C LEU A 216 2.85 4.55 12.88
N ASP A 217 1.68 3.95 12.81
CA ASP A 217 0.96 3.52 11.61
C ASP A 217 -0.36 4.28 11.37
N GLU A 218 -0.67 5.29 12.19
CA GLU A 218 -1.94 6.01 12.15
C GLU A 218 -1.78 7.51 11.93
N THR A 219 -2.69 8.10 11.17
CA THR A 219 -2.81 9.55 11.00
C THR A 219 -4.25 10.03 11.16
N GLN A 220 -4.43 11.30 11.50
CA GLN A 220 -5.73 11.96 11.56
C GLN A 220 -5.97 12.81 10.32
N ILE A 221 -7.04 12.52 9.58
CA ILE A 221 -7.48 13.34 8.45
C ILE A 221 -8.85 13.91 8.78
N GLY A 222 -8.87 15.18 9.17
CA GLY A 222 -10.06 15.79 9.79
C GLY A 222 -10.43 15.06 11.08
N ASN A 223 -11.64 14.51 11.14
CA ASN A 223 -12.14 13.76 12.29
C ASN A 223 -12.04 12.22 12.11
N ARG A 224 -11.26 11.76 11.15
CA ARG A 224 -11.13 10.34 10.82
C ARG A 224 -9.69 9.87 11.04
N CYS A 225 -9.55 8.77 11.77
CA CYS A 225 -8.31 8.01 11.84
C CYS A 225 -8.14 7.18 10.57
N VAL A 226 -6.96 7.22 9.98
CA VAL A 226 -6.52 6.35 8.89
C VAL A 226 -5.37 5.52 9.39
N ARG A 227 -5.48 4.20 9.24
CA ARG A 227 -4.41 3.26 9.57
C ARG A 227 -3.73 2.79 8.30
N VAL A 228 -2.41 2.68 8.34
CA VAL A 228 -1.57 2.11 7.28
C VAL A 228 -0.86 0.90 7.86
N ASP A 229 -0.96 -0.28 7.21
CA ASP A 229 -0.45 -1.53 7.77
C ASP A 229 0.30 -2.38 6.74
N ALA A 230 1.08 -3.35 7.22
CA ALA A 230 1.75 -4.35 6.41
C ALA A 230 1.09 -5.72 6.65
N LEU A 231 0.35 -6.21 5.66
CA LEU A 231 -0.38 -7.46 5.69
C LEU A 231 0.06 -8.35 4.52
N PRO A 232 1.02 -9.26 4.71
CA PRO A 232 1.55 -10.08 3.63
C PRO A 232 0.52 -11.07 3.11
N MET A 233 0.23 -11.03 1.80
CA MET A 233 -0.71 -11.95 1.16
C MET A 233 -0.15 -13.37 1.11
N GLY A 234 -0.95 -14.34 1.51
CA GLY A 234 -0.68 -15.77 1.39
C GLY A 234 -1.26 -16.41 0.14
N ILE A 235 -1.20 -17.73 0.12
CA ILE A 235 -1.79 -18.60 -0.93
C ILE A 235 -2.84 -19.53 -0.33
N ASP A 236 -3.55 -20.24 -1.17
CA ASP A 236 -4.35 -21.42 -0.75
C ASP A 236 -3.40 -22.60 -0.49
N TYR A 237 -2.80 -22.61 0.71
CA TYR A 237 -1.81 -23.62 1.08
C TYR A 237 -2.35 -25.05 0.94
N ALA A 238 -3.60 -25.31 1.34
CA ALA A 238 -4.19 -26.65 1.31
C ALA A 238 -4.32 -27.20 -0.11
N ALA A 239 -4.70 -26.35 -1.08
CA ALA A 239 -4.81 -26.74 -2.48
C ALA A 239 -3.46 -27.16 -3.06
N PHE A 240 -2.39 -26.40 -2.79
CA PHE A 240 -1.04 -26.73 -3.28
C PHE A 240 -0.43 -27.92 -2.52
N HIS A 241 -0.54 -27.94 -1.19
CA HIS A 241 0.04 -28.99 -0.35
C HIS A 241 -0.59 -30.38 -0.64
N GLY A 242 -1.88 -30.41 -0.96
CA GLY A 242 -2.62 -31.64 -1.29
C GLY A 242 -2.36 -32.20 -2.69
N ILE A 243 -1.54 -31.55 -3.52
CA ILE A 243 -1.40 -31.92 -4.94
C ILE A 243 -0.89 -33.35 -5.16
N SER A 244 0.03 -33.81 -4.30
CA SER A 244 0.58 -35.17 -4.38
C SER A 244 -0.44 -36.28 -4.11
N SER A 245 -1.57 -35.96 -3.48
CA SER A 245 -2.69 -36.87 -3.22
C SER A 245 -3.87 -36.63 -4.15
N ASN A 246 -3.79 -35.63 -5.05
CA ASN A 246 -4.86 -35.30 -5.97
C ASN A 246 -4.89 -36.29 -7.15
N ALA A 247 -6.00 -37.00 -7.33
CA ALA A 247 -6.16 -38.00 -8.38
C ALA A 247 -5.99 -37.44 -9.82
N GLY A 248 -6.37 -36.17 -10.05
CA GLY A 248 -6.19 -35.49 -11.33
C GLY A 248 -4.73 -35.08 -11.60
N ALA A 249 -3.96 -34.81 -10.56
CA ALA A 249 -2.57 -34.36 -10.69
C ALA A 249 -1.57 -35.55 -10.81
N GLN A 250 -1.89 -36.71 -10.27
CA GLN A 250 -0.98 -37.88 -10.31
C GLN A 250 -0.51 -38.27 -11.73
N PRO A 251 -1.39 -38.38 -12.76
CA PRO A 251 -0.96 -38.65 -14.11
C PRO A 251 -0.05 -37.56 -14.69
N LEU A 252 -0.28 -36.29 -14.29
CA LEU A 252 0.51 -35.13 -14.73
C LEU A 252 1.90 -35.13 -14.07
N ILE A 253 1.99 -35.50 -12.79
CA ILE A 253 3.25 -35.68 -12.08
C ILE A 253 4.09 -36.78 -12.75
N ALA A 254 3.47 -37.94 -13.03
CA ALA A 254 4.15 -39.06 -13.70
C ALA A 254 4.64 -38.66 -15.10
N LYS A 255 3.78 -38.02 -15.91
CA LYS A 255 4.13 -37.50 -17.24
C LYS A 255 5.26 -36.47 -17.18
N THR A 256 5.24 -35.57 -16.23
CA THR A 256 6.30 -34.56 -16.06
C THR A 256 7.63 -35.24 -15.72
N ARG A 257 7.64 -36.21 -14.81
CA ARG A 257 8.84 -36.99 -14.47
C ARG A 257 9.40 -37.72 -15.70
N GLU A 258 8.55 -38.37 -16.48
CA GLU A 258 8.94 -39.04 -17.71
C GLU A 258 9.57 -38.07 -18.72
N GLN A 259 8.99 -36.87 -18.90
CA GLN A 259 9.47 -35.88 -19.87
C GLN A 259 10.87 -35.34 -19.55
N PHE A 260 11.23 -35.23 -18.28
CA PHE A 260 12.55 -34.75 -17.85
C PHE A 260 13.53 -35.88 -17.51
N GLY A 261 13.02 -37.11 -17.28
CA GLY A 261 13.82 -38.30 -16.93
C GLY A 261 14.59 -38.06 -15.62
N ASP A 262 15.82 -38.58 -15.57
CA ASP A 262 16.71 -38.45 -14.39
C ASP A 262 17.42 -37.07 -14.30
N ARG A 263 17.14 -36.16 -15.23
CA ARG A 263 17.77 -34.83 -15.26
C ARG A 263 17.21 -33.94 -14.16
N LYS A 264 18.09 -33.11 -13.64
CA LYS A 264 17.72 -32.07 -12.67
C LYS A 264 16.83 -31.00 -13.33
N LEU A 265 15.65 -30.80 -12.77
CA LEU A 265 14.68 -29.83 -13.26
C LEU A 265 14.78 -28.52 -12.45
N ILE A 266 15.21 -27.46 -13.11
CA ILE A 266 15.17 -26.11 -12.60
C ILE A 266 13.92 -25.43 -13.21
N LEU A 267 13.00 -24.97 -12.40
CA LEU A 267 11.73 -24.42 -12.85
C LEU A 267 11.67 -22.91 -12.59
N SER A 268 11.12 -22.20 -13.55
CA SER A 268 10.86 -20.77 -13.49
C SER A 268 9.49 -20.47 -14.06
N VAL A 269 8.66 -19.75 -13.34
CA VAL A 269 7.28 -19.43 -13.73
C VAL A 269 7.04 -17.93 -13.50
N ASP A 270 6.72 -17.22 -14.58
CA ASP A 270 6.45 -15.78 -14.54
C ASP A 270 5.45 -15.37 -15.63
N ARG A 271 4.89 -14.19 -15.47
CA ARG A 271 4.32 -13.46 -16.61
C ARG A 271 5.45 -12.77 -17.39
N LEU A 272 5.25 -12.53 -18.68
CA LEU A 272 6.15 -11.68 -19.45
C LEU A 272 6.17 -10.28 -18.81
N ASP A 273 7.25 -9.93 -18.11
CA ASP A 273 7.43 -8.64 -17.46
C ASP A 273 8.91 -8.38 -17.20
N TYR A 274 9.38 -7.18 -17.49
CA TYR A 274 10.78 -6.80 -17.27
C TYR A 274 11.17 -6.82 -15.79
N SER A 275 10.21 -6.61 -14.89
CA SER A 275 10.47 -6.67 -13.44
C SER A 275 10.81 -8.07 -12.93
N LYS A 276 10.54 -9.13 -13.73
CA LYS A 276 10.74 -10.53 -13.32
C LYS A 276 12.16 -11.05 -13.50
N GLY A 277 13.07 -10.24 -14.05
CA GLY A 277 14.48 -10.60 -14.18
C GLY A 277 14.76 -11.80 -15.11
N ILE A 278 13.90 -12.01 -16.11
CA ILE A 278 13.95 -13.18 -17.00
C ILE A 278 15.29 -13.25 -17.74
N LEU A 279 15.77 -12.15 -18.29
CA LEU A 279 17.07 -12.11 -18.99
C LEU A 279 18.25 -12.36 -18.04
N HIS A 280 18.19 -11.83 -16.82
CA HIS A 280 19.24 -12.05 -15.80
C HIS A 280 19.29 -13.52 -15.40
N ARG A 281 18.15 -14.16 -15.27
CA ARG A 281 18.01 -15.60 -15.01
C ARG A 281 18.60 -16.45 -16.14
N LEU A 282 18.29 -16.13 -17.39
CA LEU A 282 18.86 -16.82 -18.55
C LEU A 282 20.37 -16.70 -18.60
N ARG A 283 20.90 -15.48 -18.42
CA ARG A 283 22.35 -15.25 -18.38
C ARG A 283 23.02 -15.98 -17.20
N GLY A 284 22.39 -15.96 -16.02
CA GLY A 284 22.87 -16.72 -14.87
C GLY A 284 22.87 -18.23 -15.11
N PHE A 285 21.85 -18.77 -15.81
CA PHE A 285 21.83 -20.18 -16.19
C PHE A 285 22.88 -20.50 -17.27
N GLY A 286 23.10 -19.60 -18.24
CA GLY A 286 24.17 -19.72 -19.22
C GLY A 286 25.56 -19.75 -18.55
N SER A 287 25.81 -18.83 -17.60
CA SER A 287 27.04 -18.80 -16.79
C SER A 287 27.18 -20.10 -15.94
N PHE A 288 26.09 -20.62 -15.40
CA PHE A 288 26.09 -21.91 -14.70
C PHE A 288 26.57 -23.08 -15.62
N LEU A 289 26.05 -23.19 -16.84
CA LEU A 289 26.46 -24.24 -17.77
C LEU A 289 27.91 -24.06 -18.28
N GLU A 290 28.42 -22.84 -18.31
CA GLU A 290 29.80 -22.55 -18.66
C GLU A 290 30.75 -22.94 -17.54
N ARG A 291 30.45 -22.55 -16.31
CA ARG A 291 31.28 -22.69 -15.12
C ARG A 291 31.27 -24.13 -14.54
N TYR A 292 30.14 -24.82 -14.73
CA TYR A 292 29.95 -26.18 -14.21
C TYR A 292 29.55 -27.13 -15.37
N PRO A 293 30.52 -27.48 -16.23
CA PRO A 293 30.25 -28.26 -17.46
C PRO A 293 29.72 -29.67 -17.18
N GLU A 294 29.92 -30.22 -15.98
CA GLU A 294 29.39 -31.53 -15.55
C GLU A 294 27.84 -31.58 -15.55
N TYR A 295 27.16 -30.42 -15.49
CA TYR A 295 25.70 -30.37 -15.58
C TYR A 295 25.15 -30.30 -17.00
N ARG A 296 26.01 -30.20 -18.01
CA ARG A 296 25.56 -30.28 -19.41
C ARG A 296 25.01 -31.67 -19.71
N GLY A 297 23.77 -31.73 -20.17
CA GLY A 297 23.02 -32.95 -20.32
C GLY A 297 22.32 -33.46 -19.05
N GLN A 298 22.67 -32.92 -17.87
CA GLN A 298 22.15 -33.36 -16.57
C GLN A 298 21.13 -32.39 -15.94
N ALA A 299 21.12 -31.11 -16.33
CA ALA A 299 20.21 -30.11 -15.80
C ALA A 299 19.46 -29.38 -16.91
N THR A 300 18.17 -29.17 -16.75
CA THR A 300 17.31 -28.45 -17.70
C THR A 300 16.58 -27.32 -16.97
N LEU A 301 16.62 -26.11 -17.55
CA LEU A 301 15.79 -24.99 -17.13
C LEU A 301 14.46 -25.02 -17.88
N ALA A 302 13.36 -25.33 -17.19
CA ALA A 302 12.01 -25.18 -17.71
C ALA A 302 11.49 -23.77 -17.38
N MET A 303 11.16 -23.00 -18.41
CA MET A 303 10.66 -21.63 -18.27
C MET A 303 9.23 -21.55 -18.76
N VAL A 304 8.31 -21.23 -17.86
CA VAL A 304 6.92 -20.89 -18.19
C VAL A 304 6.78 -19.37 -18.15
N ILE A 305 6.50 -18.77 -19.30
CA ILE A 305 6.27 -17.33 -19.41
C ILE A 305 4.88 -17.11 -19.98
N VAL A 306 3.98 -16.61 -19.13
CA VAL A 306 2.60 -16.32 -19.53
C VAL A 306 2.56 -14.95 -20.24
N PRO A 307 2.02 -14.87 -21.48
CA PRO A 307 1.85 -13.62 -22.20
C PRO A 307 1.13 -12.56 -21.36
N SER A 308 1.61 -11.34 -21.38
CA SER A 308 1.04 -10.23 -20.63
C SER A 308 1.36 -8.91 -21.33
N ARG A 309 0.36 -8.02 -21.45
CA ARG A 309 0.54 -6.64 -21.94
C ARG A 309 1.17 -6.53 -23.33
N ASP A 310 0.85 -7.42 -24.24
CA ASP A 310 1.47 -7.57 -25.57
C ASP A 310 1.38 -6.31 -26.46
N ARG A 311 0.49 -5.37 -26.12
CA ARG A 311 0.33 -4.09 -26.85
C ARG A 311 1.33 -2.99 -26.42
N VAL A 312 2.14 -3.23 -25.39
CA VAL A 312 3.15 -2.26 -24.91
C VAL A 312 4.51 -2.62 -25.51
N ASN A 313 5.10 -1.71 -26.29
CA ASN A 313 6.34 -1.94 -27.05
C ASN A 313 7.50 -2.53 -26.23
N SER A 314 7.69 -2.08 -24.98
CA SER A 314 8.75 -2.59 -24.10
C SER A 314 8.62 -4.10 -23.79
N TYR A 315 7.42 -4.66 -23.87
CA TYR A 315 7.18 -6.09 -23.65
C TYR A 315 7.46 -6.90 -24.92
N ALA A 316 7.17 -6.36 -26.11
CA ALA A 316 7.53 -6.96 -27.39
C ALA A 316 9.04 -7.03 -27.58
N ASP A 317 9.75 -5.94 -27.23
CA ASP A 317 11.22 -5.88 -27.26
C ASP A 317 11.81 -6.90 -26.29
N LEU A 318 11.30 -6.96 -25.04
CA LEU A 318 11.71 -7.94 -24.04
C LEU A 318 11.54 -9.37 -24.55
N LYS A 319 10.39 -9.68 -25.19
CA LYS A 319 10.13 -11.01 -25.77
C LYS A 319 11.18 -11.39 -26.80
N THR A 320 11.51 -10.45 -27.70
CA THR A 320 12.54 -10.64 -28.74
C THR A 320 13.91 -10.93 -28.13
N GLU A 321 14.31 -10.19 -27.09
CA GLU A 321 15.56 -10.43 -26.38
C GLU A 321 15.59 -11.77 -25.65
N ILE A 322 14.49 -12.19 -25.04
CA ILE A 322 14.34 -13.51 -24.39
C ILE A 322 14.54 -14.63 -25.43
N ASP A 323 13.86 -14.54 -26.57
CA ASP A 323 13.96 -15.56 -27.61
C ASP A 323 15.39 -15.67 -28.17
N LYS A 324 16.06 -14.53 -28.36
CA LYS A 324 17.47 -14.47 -28.77
C LYS A 324 18.41 -15.13 -27.76
N GLU A 325 18.23 -14.84 -26.47
CA GLU A 325 19.06 -15.39 -25.39
C GLU A 325 18.85 -16.89 -25.24
N ILE A 326 17.60 -17.36 -25.29
CA ILE A 326 17.26 -18.80 -25.29
C ILE A 326 17.90 -19.49 -26.50
N GLY A 327 17.77 -18.88 -27.70
CA GLY A 327 18.38 -19.39 -28.93
C GLY A 327 19.91 -19.50 -28.83
N ALA A 328 20.56 -18.53 -28.23
CA ALA A 328 22.01 -18.54 -28.01
C ALA A 328 22.47 -19.66 -27.05
N ILE A 329 21.77 -19.80 -25.91
CA ILE A 329 22.10 -20.86 -24.93
C ILE A 329 21.84 -22.24 -25.55
N ASN A 330 20.69 -22.45 -26.15
CA ASN A 330 20.33 -23.74 -26.77
C ASN A 330 21.26 -24.07 -27.95
N GLY A 331 21.54 -23.12 -28.84
CA GLY A 331 22.49 -23.31 -29.93
C GLY A 331 23.93 -23.67 -29.49
N ARG A 332 24.34 -23.13 -28.34
CA ARG A 332 25.70 -23.41 -27.80
C ARG A 332 25.83 -24.77 -27.11
N TYR A 333 24.77 -25.23 -26.43
CA TYR A 333 24.89 -26.37 -25.50
C TYR A 333 24.00 -27.56 -25.83
N SER A 334 22.98 -27.46 -26.73
CA SER A 334 22.10 -28.60 -27.05
C SER A 334 22.83 -29.76 -27.66
N THR A 335 22.34 -30.94 -27.35
CA THR A 335 22.70 -32.20 -28.04
C THR A 335 21.43 -32.76 -28.69
N MET A 336 21.56 -33.89 -29.43
CA MET A 336 20.39 -34.57 -30.03
C MET A 336 19.37 -35.04 -28.96
N GLU A 337 19.81 -35.30 -27.75
CA GLU A 337 19.00 -35.86 -26.66
C GLU A 337 18.63 -34.86 -25.58
N TRP A 338 19.20 -33.66 -25.60
CA TRP A 338 19.05 -32.69 -24.53
C TRP A 338 19.02 -31.24 -25.04
N THR A 339 18.06 -30.50 -24.53
CA THR A 339 17.92 -29.04 -24.73
C THR A 339 18.04 -28.35 -23.36
N PRO A 340 19.03 -27.44 -23.18
CA PRO A 340 19.26 -26.74 -21.91
C PRO A 340 18.05 -25.98 -21.37
N VAL A 341 17.41 -25.17 -22.23
CA VAL A 341 16.27 -24.35 -21.88
C VAL A 341 15.04 -24.81 -22.63
N ARG A 342 14.07 -25.36 -21.89
CA ARG A 342 12.72 -25.66 -22.41
C ARG A 342 11.82 -24.47 -22.11
N TYR A 343 11.26 -23.86 -23.14
CA TYR A 343 10.53 -22.62 -23.06
C TYR A 343 9.07 -22.78 -23.46
N PHE A 344 8.15 -22.33 -22.59
CA PHE A 344 6.70 -22.39 -22.81
C PHE A 344 6.14 -20.97 -22.75
N TYR A 345 5.65 -20.46 -23.88
CA TYR A 345 5.05 -19.12 -23.98
C TYR A 345 3.53 -19.20 -23.93
N HIS A 346 3.00 -19.82 -22.89
CA HIS A 346 1.56 -19.93 -22.58
C HIS A 346 1.36 -20.27 -21.10
N GLY A 347 0.11 -20.13 -20.63
CA GLY A 347 -0.26 -20.58 -19.28
C GLY A 347 -0.56 -22.07 -19.25
N PHE A 348 -0.45 -22.66 -18.08
CA PHE A 348 -0.84 -24.02 -17.74
C PHE A 348 -2.03 -24.01 -16.78
N SER A 349 -2.79 -25.09 -16.70
CA SER A 349 -3.80 -25.29 -15.65
C SER A 349 -3.16 -25.37 -14.28
N PHE A 350 -3.97 -25.23 -13.22
CA PHE A 350 -3.51 -25.34 -11.85
C PHE A 350 -2.79 -26.68 -11.60
N GLU A 351 -3.39 -27.79 -12.04
CA GLU A 351 -2.88 -29.15 -11.85
C GLU A 351 -1.56 -29.38 -12.60
N GLU A 352 -1.46 -28.90 -13.84
CA GLU A 352 -0.24 -28.98 -14.63
C GLU A 352 0.90 -28.19 -13.99
N LEU A 353 0.62 -26.95 -13.59
CA LEU A 353 1.61 -26.09 -12.96
C LEU A 353 2.07 -26.65 -11.61
N ALA A 354 1.13 -27.10 -10.78
CA ALA A 354 1.45 -27.69 -9.48
C ALA A 354 2.23 -29.01 -9.62
N ALA A 355 1.95 -29.82 -10.66
CA ALA A 355 2.75 -31.00 -11.00
C ALA A 355 4.19 -30.62 -11.37
N MET A 356 4.39 -29.54 -12.15
CA MET A 356 5.73 -29.04 -12.47
C MET A 356 6.47 -28.56 -11.21
N TYR A 357 5.81 -27.81 -10.33
CA TYR A 357 6.38 -27.40 -9.03
C TYR A 357 6.79 -28.63 -8.19
N TYR A 358 5.94 -29.65 -8.13
CA TYR A 358 6.20 -30.85 -7.34
C TYR A 358 7.42 -31.62 -7.84
N VAL A 359 7.59 -31.76 -9.16
CA VAL A 359 8.69 -32.51 -9.78
C VAL A 359 10.01 -31.72 -9.77
N ALA A 360 9.96 -30.39 -9.86
CA ALA A 360 11.16 -29.56 -9.97
C ALA A 360 12.10 -29.70 -8.75
N ASP A 361 13.40 -29.96 -9.01
CA ASP A 361 14.44 -29.96 -7.96
C ASP A 361 14.71 -28.56 -7.42
N VAL A 362 14.64 -27.54 -8.29
CA VAL A 362 14.93 -26.15 -7.93
C VAL A 362 13.85 -25.22 -8.51
N ALA A 363 13.31 -24.33 -7.69
CA ALA A 363 12.60 -23.16 -8.19
C ALA A 363 13.55 -21.96 -8.24
N LEU A 364 13.63 -21.34 -9.41
CA LEU A 364 14.50 -20.19 -9.67
C LEU A 364 13.66 -18.93 -9.85
N VAL A 365 13.48 -18.17 -8.78
CA VAL A 365 12.63 -16.98 -8.68
C VAL A 365 13.50 -15.73 -8.52
N THR A 366 13.70 -14.98 -9.60
CA THR A 366 14.71 -13.93 -9.68
C THR A 366 14.16 -12.56 -10.08
N PRO A 367 13.01 -12.08 -9.54
CA PRO A 367 12.51 -10.77 -9.92
C PRO A 367 13.52 -9.68 -9.55
N LEU A 368 13.62 -8.64 -10.41
CA LEU A 368 14.39 -7.43 -10.11
C LEU A 368 13.68 -6.57 -9.07
N ARG A 369 12.34 -6.66 -9.02
CA ARG A 369 11.48 -6.15 -7.96
C ARG A 369 10.10 -6.76 -8.04
N ASP A 370 9.55 -7.17 -6.90
CA ASP A 370 8.21 -7.76 -6.83
C ASP A 370 7.52 -7.39 -5.51
N GLY A 371 6.20 -7.16 -5.55
CA GLY A 371 5.42 -6.83 -4.36
C GLY A 371 5.41 -7.94 -3.32
N MET A 372 5.19 -9.18 -3.77
CA MET A 372 5.19 -10.39 -2.92
C MET A 372 5.91 -11.54 -3.61
N ASN A 373 5.45 -11.99 -4.76
CA ASN A 373 5.80 -13.20 -5.48
C ASN A 373 5.20 -14.46 -4.86
N LEU A 374 3.97 -14.77 -5.27
CA LEU A 374 3.25 -15.95 -4.75
C LEU A 374 3.82 -17.27 -5.28
N VAL A 375 4.47 -17.28 -6.46
CA VAL A 375 5.11 -18.47 -7.06
C VAL A 375 6.12 -19.10 -6.09
N ALA A 376 6.89 -18.29 -5.36
CA ALA A 376 7.81 -18.78 -4.34
C ALA A 376 7.08 -19.55 -3.22
N LYS A 377 5.92 -19.04 -2.77
CA LYS A 377 5.08 -19.68 -1.74
C LYS A 377 4.40 -20.94 -2.28
N GLU A 378 3.93 -20.90 -3.53
CA GLU A 378 3.30 -22.03 -4.22
C GLU A 378 4.28 -23.21 -4.34
N TYR A 379 5.52 -22.95 -4.78
CA TYR A 379 6.57 -23.96 -4.87
C TYR A 379 6.85 -24.60 -3.50
N VAL A 380 7.01 -23.79 -2.46
CA VAL A 380 7.25 -24.31 -1.10
C VAL A 380 6.09 -25.19 -0.63
N ALA A 381 4.86 -24.78 -0.89
CA ALA A 381 3.67 -25.50 -0.41
C ALA A 381 3.52 -26.88 -1.04
N VAL A 382 3.87 -27.06 -2.33
CA VAL A 382 3.74 -28.37 -3.01
C VAL A 382 4.80 -29.39 -2.61
N LYS A 383 5.90 -29.01 -1.96
CA LYS A 383 7.02 -29.86 -1.61
C LYS A 383 6.75 -30.75 -0.38
N ASN A 384 5.59 -31.35 -0.33
CA ASN A 384 5.20 -32.27 0.73
C ASN A 384 6.03 -33.57 0.62
N ASP A 385 6.86 -33.85 1.60
CA ASP A 385 7.78 -35.01 1.68
C ASP A 385 8.71 -35.18 0.46
N ASN A 386 8.82 -34.15 -0.39
CA ASN A 386 9.62 -34.17 -1.60
C ASN A 386 10.73 -33.10 -1.52
N PRO A 387 12.01 -33.48 -1.70
CA PRO A 387 13.11 -32.52 -1.61
C PRO A 387 13.01 -31.46 -2.73
N GLY A 388 13.59 -30.32 -2.46
CA GLY A 388 13.68 -29.22 -3.41
C GLY A 388 14.30 -27.98 -2.79
N VAL A 389 14.77 -27.09 -3.63
CA VAL A 389 15.42 -25.84 -3.19
C VAL A 389 14.77 -24.63 -3.86
N LEU A 390 14.43 -23.65 -3.06
CA LEU A 390 14.00 -22.34 -3.55
C LEU A 390 15.21 -21.39 -3.62
N ILE A 391 15.53 -20.92 -4.81
CA ILE A 391 16.43 -19.78 -5.03
C ILE A 391 15.56 -18.55 -5.20
N LEU A 392 15.71 -17.55 -4.36
CA LEU A 392 14.81 -16.40 -4.29
C LEU A 392 15.58 -15.09 -4.29
N SER A 393 15.17 -14.20 -5.17
CA SER A 393 15.67 -12.81 -5.18
C SER A 393 15.34 -12.10 -3.86
N GLU A 394 16.33 -11.44 -3.28
CA GLU A 394 16.16 -10.54 -2.13
C GLU A 394 15.24 -9.34 -2.42
N MET A 395 14.95 -9.07 -3.71
CA MET A 395 14.05 -8.00 -4.15
C MET A 395 12.57 -8.43 -4.23
N ALA A 396 12.26 -9.69 -3.91
CA ALA A 396 10.88 -10.18 -3.80
C ALA A 396 10.34 -9.94 -2.38
N GLY A 397 9.10 -9.47 -2.25
CA GLY A 397 8.47 -9.30 -0.94
C GLY A 397 8.42 -10.59 -0.12
N ALA A 398 8.24 -11.75 -0.79
CA ALA A 398 8.27 -13.07 -0.15
C ALA A 398 9.60 -13.41 0.51
N ALA A 399 10.71 -12.77 0.14
CA ALA A 399 12.02 -13.03 0.75
C ALA A 399 12.07 -12.68 2.24
N VAL A 400 11.22 -11.76 2.69
CA VAL A 400 11.09 -11.40 4.11
C VAL A 400 10.53 -12.57 4.95
N GLU A 401 9.64 -13.37 4.35
CA GLU A 401 8.96 -14.48 5.02
C GLU A 401 9.70 -15.82 4.82
N LEU A 402 10.35 -16.00 3.66
CA LEU A 402 10.97 -17.26 3.25
C LEU A 402 12.50 -17.22 3.47
N ALA A 403 12.90 -16.97 4.70
CA ALA A 403 14.30 -16.77 5.08
C ALA A 403 15.22 -18.01 4.87
N ASP A 404 14.64 -19.22 4.79
CA ASP A 404 15.39 -20.46 4.51
C ASP A 404 15.59 -20.73 2.99
N ALA A 405 15.09 -19.86 2.09
CA ALA A 405 15.45 -19.88 0.67
C ALA A 405 16.95 -19.57 0.47
N LEU A 406 17.51 -19.91 -0.68
CA LEU A 406 18.83 -19.40 -1.08
C LEU A 406 18.68 -17.99 -1.64
N PRO A 407 19.12 -16.94 -0.90
CA PRO A 407 18.96 -15.57 -1.37
C PRO A 407 19.96 -15.24 -2.47
N ILE A 408 19.51 -14.48 -3.46
CA ILE A 408 20.39 -13.96 -4.52
C ILE A 408 20.07 -12.48 -4.80
N ASN A 409 21.10 -11.74 -5.20
CA ASN A 409 20.91 -10.48 -5.91
C ASN A 409 20.64 -10.79 -7.40
N PRO A 410 19.48 -10.44 -7.94
CA PRO A 410 19.14 -10.82 -9.31
C PRO A 410 19.98 -10.11 -10.38
N ASN A 411 20.73 -9.07 -10.03
CA ASN A 411 21.66 -8.40 -10.92
C ASN A 411 23.04 -9.08 -11.02
N ASP A 412 23.32 -10.03 -10.12
CA ASP A 412 24.56 -10.77 -10.10
C ASP A 412 24.38 -12.17 -10.73
N THR A 413 24.70 -12.27 -12.01
CA THR A 413 24.58 -13.51 -12.78
C THR A 413 25.52 -14.62 -12.29
N GLU A 414 26.67 -14.28 -11.70
CA GLU A 414 27.61 -15.22 -11.12
C GLU A 414 27.05 -15.81 -9.81
N GLN A 415 26.41 -14.97 -8.99
CA GLN A 415 25.72 -15.44 -7.80
C GLN A 415 24.56 -16.36 -8.15
N ILE A 416 23.81 -16.07 -9.22
CA ILE A 416 22.75 -16.97 -9.71
C ILE A 416 23.35 -18.33 -10.10
N ALA A 417 24.43 -18.34 -10.86
CA ALA A 417 25.11 -19.57 -11.27
C ALA A 417 25.62 -20.39 -10.06
N ALA A 418 26.24 -19.74 -9.09
CA ALA A 418 26.73 -20.36 -7.87
C ALA A 418 25.56 -20.89 -6.98
N ALA A 419 24.44 -20.16 -6.93
CA ALA A 419 23.26 -20.60 -6.18
C ALA A 419 22.60 -21.83 -6.82
N ILE A 420 22.54 -21.92 -8.15
CA ILE A 420 22.08 -23.12 -8.86
C ILE A 420 22.96 -24.32 -8.51
N HIS A 421 24.28 -24.19 -8.61
CA HIS A 421 25.21 -25.26 -8.24
C HIS A 421 25.03 -25.70 -6.77
N ARG A 422 24.96 -24.73 -5.85
CA ARG A 422 24.71 -24.99 -4.43
C ARG A 422 23.38 -25.72 -4.20
N ALA A 423 22.33 -25.33 -4.90
CA ALA A 423 21.02 -25.98 -4.79
C ALA A 423 21.06 -27.43 -5.24
N LEU A 424 21.73 -27.71 -6.37
CA LEU A 424 21.82 -29.06 -6.94
C LEU A 424 22.75 -30.01 -6.15
N THR A 425 23.71 -29.46 -5.39
CA THR A 425 24.64 -30.23 -4.53
C THR A 425 24.21 -30.30 -3.07
N MET A 426 23.10 -29.65 -2.70
CA MET A 426 22.61 -29.59 -1.33
C MET A 426 22.16 -30.97 -0.85
N PRO A 427 22.60 -31.44 0.33
CA PRO A 427 22.13 -32.70 0.91
C PRO A 427 20.61 -32.74 1.07
N VAL A 428 19.99 -33.87 0.81
CA VAL A 428 18.52 -34.04 0.85
C VAL A 428 17.96 -33.65 2.23
N GLU A 429 18.64 -33.98 3.30
CA GLU A 429 18.23 -33.64 4.67
C GLU A 429 18.19 -32.09 4.88
N GLU A 430 19.12 -31.36 4.27
CA GLU A 430 19.11 -29.92 4.33
C GLU A 430 17.98 -29.34 3.50
N GLN A 431 17.73 -29.88 2.28
CA GLN A 431 16.61 -29.47 1.44
C GLN A 431 15.27 -29.62 2.18
N LEU A 432 15.02 -30.80 2.75
CA LEU A 432 13.78 -31.09 3.49
C LEU A 432 13.62 -30.17 4.69
N ARG A 433 14.66 -29.98 5.50
CA ARG A 433 14.63 -29.09 6.66
C ARG A 433 14.31 -27.64 6.28
N ARG A 434 14.88 -27.13 5.18
CA ARG A 434 14.61 -25.77 4.69
C ARG A 434 13.16 -25.63 4.21
N ILE A 435 12.68 -26.60 3.42
CA ILE A 435 11.28 -26.63 2.96
C ILE A 435 10.33 -26.67 4.14
N GLU A 436 10.54 -27.55 5.14
CA GLU A 436 9.69 -27.67 6.32
C GLU A 436 9.56 -26.33 7.08
N ARG A 437 10.68 -25.62 7.29
CA ARG A 437 10.67 -24.30 7.95
C ARG A 437 9.90 -23.26 7.16
N MET A 438 10.06 -23.21 5.85
CA MET A 438 9.31 -22.30 5.00
C MET A 438 7.82 -22.68 4.94
N GLN A 439 7.48 -23.97 4.91
CA GLN A 439 6.10 -24.45 4.98
C GLN A 439 5.41 -24.07 6.29
N ALA A 440 6.10 -24.10 7.41
CA ALA A 440 5.57 -23.65 8.69
C ALA A 440 5.08 -22.18 8.63
N VAL A 441 5.78 -21.32 7.88
CA VAL A 441 5.36 -19.94 7.65
C VAL A 441 4.19 -19.88 6.66
N VAL A 442 4.31 -20.50 5.49
CA VAL A 442 3.31 -20.42 4.42
C VAL A 442 1.96 -21.03 4.84
N SER A 443 1.99 -22.12 5.64
CA SER A 443 0.77 -22.78 6.14
C SER A 443 -0.01 -21.93 7.14
N THR A 444 0.66 -21.06 7.88
CA THR A 444 0.02 -20.15 8.84
C THR A 444 -0.42 -18.84 8.21
N GLN A 445 0.31 -18.35 7.19
CA GLN A 445 0.00 -17.11 6.48
C GLN A 445 -0.74 -17.42 5.16
N THR A 446 -1.92 -18.02 5.28
CA THR A 446 -2.76 -18.34 4.12
C THR A 446 -3.49 -17.11 3.58
N VAL A 447 -4.03 -17.22 2.38
CA VAL A 447 -4.87 -16.16 1.78
C VAL A 447 -6.14 -15.89 2.61
N ASN A 448 -6.72 -16.91 3.24
CA ASN A 448 -7.89 -16.76 4.12
C ASN A 448 -7.51 -15.98 5.38
N LYS A 449 -6.34 -16.28 5.98
CA LYS A 449 -5.85 -15.53 7.13
C LYS A 449 -5.53 -14.07 6.77
N TRP A 450 -4.84 -13.83 5.66
CA TRP A 450 -4.57 -12.50 5.16
C TRP A 450 -5.82 -11.64 5.07
N ALA A 451 -6.87 -12.18 4.48
CA ALA A 451 -8.10 -11.43 4.33
C ALA A 451 -8.89 -11.29 5.64
N ALA A 452 -8.85 -12.30 6.52
CA ALA A 452 -9.46 -12.19 7.85
C ALA A 452 -8.75 -11.12 8.69
N ASP A 453 -7.42 -11.06 8.65
CA ASP A 453 -6.63 -10.05 9.33
C ASP A 453 -6.94 -8.65 8.79
N PHE A 454 -6.99 -8.48 7.45
CA PHE A 454 -7.38 -7.21 6.84
C PHE A 454 -8.77 -6.75 7.28
N MET A 455 -9.76 -7.65 7.25
CA MET A 455 -11.14 -7.32 7.64
C MET A 455 -11.27 -7.00 9.13
N LYS A 456 -10.48 -7.65 9.98
CA LYS A 456 -10.41 -7.37 11.41
C LYS A 456 -9.85 -5.97 11.67
N GLU A 457 -8.69 -5.65 11.08
CA GLU A 457 -8.06 -4.34 11.23
C GLU A 457 -8.95 -3.22 10.68
N LEU A 458 -9.58 -3.42 9.53
CA LEU A 458 -10.55 -2.48 8.97
C LEU A 458 -11.73 -2.24 9.92
N ALA A 459 -12.30 -3.31 10.49
CA ALA A 459 -13.41 -3.20 11.43
C ALA A 459 -13.01 -2.43 12.70
N ASP A 460 -11.78 -2.64 13.20
CA ASP A 460 -11.27 -1.97 14.40
C ASP A 460 -11.11 -0.46 14.17
N VAL A 461 -10.53 -0.04 13.04
CA VAL A 461 -10.43 1.37 12.68
C VAL A 461 -11.81 2.00 12.48
N CYS A 462 -12.71 1.33 11.77
CA CYS A 462 -14.07 1.81 11.54
C CYS A 462 -14.84 2.00 12.85
N ARG A 463 -14.73 1.08 13.81
CA ARG A 463 -15.37 1.23 15.15
C ARG A 463 -14.86 2.47 15.87
N ARG A 464 -13.56 2.75 15.84
CA ARG A 464 -12.97 3.96 16.42
C ARG A 464 -13.49 5.23 15.72
N ASN A 465 -13.55 5.21 14.40
CA ASN A 465 -14.09 6.34 13.62
C ASN A 465 -15.58 6.58 13.91
N GLU A 466 -16.37 5.54 14.07
CA GLU A 466 -17.78 5.65 14.48
C GLU A 466 -17.94 6.23 15.90
N ALA A 467 -17.10 5.80 16.85
CA ALA A 467 -17.10 6.33 18.20
C ALA A 467 -16.77 7.85 18.24
N VAL A 468 -15.81 8.29 17.41
CA VAL A 468 -15.48 9.72 17.26
C VAL A 468 -16.66 10.48 16.64
N ARG A 469 -17.29 9.93 15.59
CA ARG A 469 -18.47 10.55 14.96
C ARG A 469 -19.65 10.69 15.91
N ARG A 470 -19.91 9.66 16.75
CA ARG A 470 -20.99 9.68 17.75
C ARG A 470 -20.77 10.71 18.85
N LYS A 471 -19.50 11.04 19.15
CA LYS A 471 -19.14 12.10 20.10
C LYS A 471 -19.25 13.51 19.51
N ARG A 472 -19.59 13.66 18.24
CA ARG A 472 -19.80 14.96 17.60
C ARG A 472 -20.99 15.66 18.24
N LEU A 473 -20.75 16.85 18.78
CA LEU A 473 -21.80 17.69 19.33
C LEU A 473 -22.79 18.07 18.23
N THR A 474 -24.01 17.59 18.31
CA THR A 474 -25.13 18.06 17.48
C THR A 474 -25.67 19.37 18.03
N SER A 475 -26.43 20.14 17.22
CA SER A 475 -27.10 21.35 17.70
C SER A 475 -28.01 21.08 18.91
N GLU A 476 -28.66 19.92 18.96
CA GLU A 476 -29.50 19.48 20.07
C GLU A 476 -28.66 19.19 21.33
N THR A 477 -27.54 18.47 21.18
CA THR A 477 -26.61 18.20 22.28
C THR A 477 -26.02 19.50 22.82
N VAL A 478 -25.60 20.42 21.94
CA VAL A 478 -25.09 21.73 22.33
C VAL A 478 -26.18 22.51 23.10
N ALA A 479 -27.43 22.50 22.61
CA ALA A 479 -28.53 23.16 23.29
C ALA A 479 -28.81 22.57 24.69
N ALA A 480 -28.81 21.25 24.81
CA ALA A 480 -29.08 20.55 26.06
C ALA A 480 -27.93 20.62 27.07
N GLU A 481 -26.70 20.30 26.63
CA GLU A 481 -25.54 20.13 27.53
C GLU A 481 -24.74 21.39 27.78
N ILE A 482 -24.79 22.38 26.89
CA ILE A 482 -24.03 23.62 27.01
C ILE A 482 -24.95 24.81 27.25
N VAL A 483 -25.87 25.10 26.32
CA VAL A 483 -26.72 26.29 26.40
C VAL A 483 -27.71 26.23 27.57
N GLY A 484 -28.29 25.07 27.82
CA GLY A 484 -29.19 24.87 28.95
C GLY A 484 -28.54 25.12 30.33
N PRO A 485 -27.43 24.44 30.66
CA PRO A 485 -26.66 24.71 31.86
C PRO A 485 -26.13 26.15 31.95
N TYR A 486 -25.61 26.70 30.83
CA TYR A 486 -25.14 28.09 30.77
C TYR A 486 -26.24 29.07 31.17
N ARG A 487 -27.47 28.92 30.67
CA ARG A 487 -28.59 29.82 31.03
C ARG A 487 -29.04 29.70 32.48
N ARG A 488 -28.94 28.52 33.08
CA ARG A 488 -29.35 28.25 34.47
C ARG A 488 -28.29 28.64 35.51
N ALA A 489 -27.02 28.74 35.08
CA ALA A 489 -25.92 29.03 35.98
C ALA A 489 -25.93 30.49 36.48
N LYS A 490 -25.88 30.69 37.79
CA LYS A 490 -25.81 32.01 38.41
C LYS A 490 -24.41 32.67 38.28
N ARG A 491 -23.37 31.86 38.20
CA ARG A 491 -21.98 32.25 37.94
C ARG A 491 -21.36 31.30 36.95
N ARG A 492 -20.58 31.85 36.02
CA ARG A 492 -19.97 31.11 34.91
C ARG A 492 -18.51 31.45 34.78
N LEU A 493 -17.67 30.43 34.64
CA LEU A 493 -16.27 30.57 34.26
C LEU A 493 -16.11 30.09 32.82
N LEU A 494 -15.66 30.98 31.95
CA LEU A 494 -15.45 30.68 30.52
C LEU A 494 -13.93 30.75 30.27
N LEU A 495 -13.33 29.60 30.00
CA LEU A 495 -11.91 29.47 29.67
C LEU A 495 -11.80 29.24 28.17
N PHE A 496 -11.16 30.15 27.46
CA PHE A 496 -10.95 30.07 26.03
C PHE A 496 -9.47 29.97 25.70
N ASP A 497 -9.09 28.91 24.97
CA ASP A 497 -7.82 28.88 24.27
C ASP A 497 -7.89 29.80 23.05
N TYR A 498 -6.75 30.41 22.66
CA TYR A 498 -6.73 31.40 21.60
C TYR A 498 -6.39 30.79 20.23
N ASP A 499 -5.20 30.20 20.10
CA ASP A 499 -4.67 29.73 18.82
C ASP A 499 -5.32 28.41 18.39
N GLY A 500 -6.06 28.40 17.31
CA GLY A 500 -6.83 27.23 16.85
C GLY A 500 -8.25 27.12 17.43
N THR A 501 -8.60 27.95 18.43
CA THR A 501 -9.92 28.01 19.07
C THR A 501 -10.64 29.33 18.73
N LEU A 502 -10.10 30.43 19.18
CA LEU A 502 -10.68 31.77 18.92
C LEU A 502 -10.13 32.42 17.66
N ALA A 503 -8.94 32.06 17.24
CA ALA A 503 -8.32 32.48 15.99
C ALA A 503 -7.82 31.29 15.19
N PRO A 504 -7.91 31.31 13.84
CA PRO A 504 -7.32 30.28 12.99
C PRO A 504 -5.81 30.15 13.21
N ILE A 505 -5.28 28.93 13.18
CA ILE A 505 -3.85 28.69 13.16
C ILE A 505 -3.26 29.31 11.89
N ARG A 506 -2.23 30.14 12.03
CA ARG A 506 -1.49 30.78 10.96
C ARG A 506 -0.07 30.25 10.87
N SER A 507 0.55 30.37 9.69
CA SER A 507 1.96 29.98 9.49
C SER A 507 2.89 30.82 10.39
N ARG A 508 2.58 32.11 10.51
CA ARG A 508 3.28 33.04 11.41
C ARG A 508 2.38 33.42 12.57
N PRO A 509 2.82 33.25 13.82
CA PRO A 509 2.02 33.59 15.01
C PRO A 509 1.54 35.05 15.03
N GLU A 510 2.33 35.96 14.49
CA GLU A 510 2.02 37.40 14.47
C GLU A 510 0.80 37.71 13.56
N GLU A 511 0.48 36.85 12.61
CA GLU A 511 -0.65 37.01 11.68
C GLU A 511 -2.00 36.59 12.29
N ALA A 512 -2.00 35.86 13.40
CA ALA A 512 -3.21 35.43 14.09
C ALA A 512 -3.77 36.52 14.98
N ILE A 513 -4.05 37.70 14.39
CA ILE A 513 -4.60 38.87 15.12
C ILE A 513 -6.11 38.65 15.35
N PRO A 514 -6.65 38.99 16.55
CA PRO A 514 -8.07 38.88 16.83
C PRO A 514 -8.92 39.76 15.89
N SER A 515 -9.99 39.18 15.35
CA SER A 515 -10.93 39.95 14.52
C SER A 515 -11.76 40.92 15.39
N HIS A 516 -12.26 41.99 14.77
CA HIS A 516 -13.16 42.95 15.43
C HIS A 516 -14.39 42.24 16.03
N ARG A 517 -14.99 41.32 15.29
CA ARG A 517 -16.14 40.52 15.76
C ARG A 517 -15.81 39.68 17.00
N LEU A 518 -14.62 39.10 17.07
CA LEU A 518 -14.18 38.38 18.27
C LEU A 518 -14.06 39.29 19.47
N CYS A 519 -13.47 40.47 19.30
CA CYS A 519 -13.33 41.45 20.37
C CYS A 519 -14.70 41.96 20.88
N GLU A 520 -15.67 42.16 20.00
CA GLU A 520 -17.04 42.51 20.40
C GLU A 520 -17.74 41.38 21.16
N LEU A 521 -17.59 40.13 20.72
CA LEU A 521 -18.13 38.96 21.43
C LEU A 521 -17.53 38.85 22.86
N LEU A 522 -16.21 38.96 22.96
CA LEU A 522 -15.51 38.89 24.25
C LEU A 522 -15.90 40.06 25.17
N ARG A 523 -16.12 41.25 24.63
CA ARG A 523 -16.63 42.40 25.37
C ARG A 523 -18.03 42.12 25.93
N THR A 524 -18.93 41.60 25.07
CA THR A 524 -20.29 41.26 25.48
C THR A 524 -20.31 40.20 26.57
N LEU A 525 -19.52 39.12 26.41
CA LEU A 525 -19.42 38.08 27.43
C LEU A 525 -18.81 38.54 28.73
N GLY A 526 -17.77 39.39 28.66
CA GLY A 526 -17.05 39.86 29.84
C GLY A 526 -17.77 40.99 30.61
N THR A 527 -18.74 41.68 29.96
CA THR A 527 -19.56 42.71 30.62
C THR A 527 -20.69 42.09 31.45
N ASP A 528 -21.12 40.89 31.16
CA ASP A 528 -22.09 40.15 31.98
C ASP A 528 -21.47 39.79 33.34
N ALA A 529 -22.01 40.38 34.43
CA ALA A 529 -21.52 40.17 35.80
C ALA A 529 -21.55 38.71 36.28
N ALA A 530 -22.37 37.87 35.64
CA ALA A 530 -22.42 36.44 35.92
C ALA A 530 -21.24 35.67 35.29
N ASN A 531 -20.54 36.27 34.33
CA ASN A 531 -19.45 35.64 33.61
C ASN A 531 -18.07 36.09 34.13
N ARG A 532 -17.17 35.14 34.27
CA ARG A 532 -15.74 35.37 34.33
C ARG A 532 -15.10 34.78 33.10
N VAL A 533 -14.64 35.60 32.19
CA VAL A 533 -14.02 35.20 30.94
C VAL A 533 -12.51 35.25 31.09
N VAL A 534 -11.81 34.17 30.78
CA VAL A 534 -10.35 34.07 30.81
C VAL A 534 -9.87 33.60 29.44
N ILE A 535 -8.95 34.31 28.81
CA ILE A 535 -8.24 33.91 27.62
C ILE A 535 -6.93 33.26 28.03
N CYS A 536 -6.76 31.99 27.72
CA CYS A 536 -5.56 31.20 27.98
C CYS A 536 -4.75 31.04 26.70
N SER A 537 -3.46 31.34 26.70
CA SER A 537 -2.63 31.21 25.51
C SER A 537 -1.17 30.91 25.86
N GLY A 538 -0.47 30.24 24.95
CA GLY A 538 0.99 30.13 24.99
C GLY A 538 1.73 31.43 24.65
N ARG A 539 1.04 32.46 24.18
CA ARG A 539 1.63 33.76 23.81
C ARG A 539 2.15 34.51 25.03
N ASP A 540 3.11 35.42 24.81
CA ASP A 540 3.65 36.29 25.85
C ASP A 540 2.62 37.28 26.36
N SER A 541 2.85 37.78 27.56
CA SER A 541 1.93 38.70 28.24
C SER A 541 1.79 40.05 27.52
N GLY A 542 2.84 40.53 26.85
CA GLY A 542 2.79 41.78 26.06
C GLY A 542 1.88 41.68 24.84
N THR A 543 1.94 40.54 24.13
CA THR A 543 1.04 40.27 23.00
C THR A 543 -0.42 40.20 23.42
N LEU A 544 -0.74 39.48 24.51
CA LEU A 544 -2.10 39.41 25.02
C LEU A 544 -2.59 40.74 25.56
N GLU A 545 -1.74 41.52 26.20
CA GLU A 545 -2.05 42.86 26.65
C GLU A 545 -2.42 43.79 25.50
N LYS A 546 -1.61 43.77 24.43
CA LYS A 546 -1.85 44.57 23.24
C LYS A 546 -3.21 44.25 22.57
N TRP A 547 -3.60 42.98 22.57
CA TRP A 547 -4.80 42.54 21.88
C TRP A 547 -6.07 42.63 22.73
N PHE A 548 -5.98 42.32 24.00
CA PHE A 548 -7.14 42.13 24.88
C PHE A 548 -7.11 42.97 26.15
N GLY A 549 -6.06 43.71 26.39
CA GLY A 549 -5.89 44.49 27.65
C GLY A 549 -6.98 45.52 27.90
N GLY A 550 -7.64 46.01 26.84
CA GLY A 550 -8.78 46.94 26.93
C GLY A 550 -10.15 46.26 27.04
N LEU A 551 -10.22 44.92 27.12
CA LEU A 551 -11.47 44.18 27.24
C LEU A 551 -11.74 43.75 28.68
N PRO A 552 -13.02 43.57 29.11
CA PRO A 552 -13.37 43.13 30.46
C PRO A 552 -13.16 41.62 30.65
N VAL A 553 -11.97 41.12 30.33
CA VAL A 553 -11.58 39.70 30.40
C VAL A 553 -10.31 39.54 31.24
N SER A 554 -10.13 38.38 31.85
CA SER A 554 -8.86 37.98 32.48
C SER A 554 -7.96 37.32 31.43
N LEU A 555 -6.64 37.42 31.59
CA LEU A 555 -5.65 36.91 30.65
C LEU A 555 -4.69 35.95 31.35
N ALA A 556 -4.41 34.82 30.74
CA ALA A 556 -3.41 33.86 31.19
C ALA A 556 -2.41 33.63 30.02
N ALA A 557 -1.19 34.13 30.18
CA ALA A 557 -0.12 34.10 29.21
C ALA A 557 0.91 33.01 29.55
N GLU A 558 1.71 32.61 28.54
CA GLU A 558 2.74 31.56 28.63
C GLU A 558 2.22 30.31 29.37
N HIS A 559 1.07 29.80 28.93
CA HIS A 559 0.41 28.61 29.48
C HIS A 559 0.04 28.74 30.96
N GLY A 560 -0.25 29.97 31.46
CA GLY A 560 -0.64 30.26 32.82
C GLY A 560 0.51 30.69 33.73
N ALA A 561 1.73 30.85 33.22
CA ALA A 561 2.85 31.40 33.95
C ALA A 561 2.58 32.84 34.41
N PHE A 562 1.93 33.61 33.58
CA PHE A 562 1.48 34.98 33.88
C PHE A 562 -0.03 35.05 33.84
N TYR A 563 -0.58 35.75 34.85
CA TYR A 563 -2.02 35.94 34.99
C TYR A 563 -2.37 37.38 35.29
N LYS A 564 -3.40 37.90 34.62
CA LYS A 564 -3.95 39.24 34.87
C LYS A 564 -5.47 39.12 35.06
N ASP A 565 -5.95 39.58 36.22
CA ASP A 565 -7.36 39.71 36.56
C ASP A 565 -7.70 41.15 36.91
N ARG A 566 -8.13 41.94 35.93
CA ARG A 566 -8.54 43.34 36.03
C ARG A 566 -7.51 44.29 36.70
N GLY A 567 -6.24 43.90 36.76
CA GLY A 567 -5.18 44.69 37.42
C GLY A 567 -3.83 44.49 36.74
N ALA A 568 -2.78 44.48 37.53
CA ALA A 568 -1.43 44.21 37.03
C ALA A 568 -1.21 42.71 36.77
N TRP A 569 -0.29 42.41 35.88
CA TRP A 569 0.18 41.05 35.65
C TRP A 569 0.86 40.49 36.91
N ARG A 570 0.56 39.25 37.22
CA ARG A 570 1.19 38.46 38.26
C ARG A 570 1.94 37.30 37.64
N CYS A 571 3.14 37.04 38.07
CA CYS A 571 3.91 35.88 37.69
C CYS A 571 3.69 34.76 38.72
N ASN A 572 3.22 33.59 38.29
CA ASN A 572 2.93 32.44 39.17
C ASN A 572 4.12 31.51 39.34
N ILE A 573 5.17 31.66 38.52
CA ILE A 573 6.37 30.82 38.54
C ILE A 573 7.61 31.71 38.52
N ARG A 574 8.72 31.20 39.06
CA ARG A 574 10.00 31.92 38.96
C ARG A 574 10.46 31.95 37.49
N PRO A 575 10.95 33.12 36.99
CA PRO A 575 11.60 33.17 35.70
C PRO A 575 12.73 32.15 35.64
N ALA A 576 12.79 31.39 34.56
CA ALA A 576 13.81 30.38 34.40
C ALA A 576 15.14 31.02 33.93
N SER A 577 16.23 30.66 34.58
CA SER A 577 17.57 30.87 34.04
C SER A 577 17.97 29.58 33.29
N TRP A 578 18.17 29.67 32.00
CA TRP A 578 18.48 28.51 31.17
C TRP A 578 19.97 28.21 31.18
N ASP A 579 20.33 26.93 31.34
CA ASP A 579 21.71 26.48 31.19
C ASP A 579 22.22 26.88 29.79
N PRO A 580 23.38 27.55 29.70
CA PRO A 580 23.99 27.88 28.41
C PRO A 580 24.16 26.68 27.48
N LYS A 581 24.38 25.48 28.03
CA LYS A 581 24.47 24.22 27.24
C LYS A 581 23.16 23.88 26.55
N LEU A 582 22.03 24.08 27.25
CA LEU A 582 20.69 23.86 26.67
C LEU A 582 20.43 24.82 25.51
N SER A 583 20.77 26.11 25.72
CA SER A 583 20.64 27.11 24.66
C SER A 583 21.51 26.78 23.44
N ALA A 584 22.76 26.36 23.66
CA ALA A 584 23.68 25.95 22.57
C ALA A 584 23.19 24.71 21.85
N LEU A 585 22.59 23.73 22.55
CA LEU A 585 21.99 22.54 21.97
C LEU A 585 20.83 22.91 21.04
N LEU A 586 19.89 23.73 21.54
CA LEU A 586 18.75 24.19 20.70
C LEU A 586 19.22 24.97 19.47
N GLU A 587 20.22 25.85 19.62
CA GLU A 587 20.80 26.59 18.50
C GLU A 587 21.47 25.66 17.48
N HIS A 588 22.13 24.58 17.94
CA HIS A 588 22.68 23.57 17.06
C HIS A 588 21.58 22.89 16.23
N PHE A 589 20.48 22.47 16.86
CA PHE A 589 19.35 21.87 16.17
C PHE A 589 18.66 22.85 15.20
N ALA A 590 18.48 24.11 15.60
CA ALA A 590 17.92 25.14 14.74
C ALA A 590 18.76 25.39 13.47
N ARG A 591 20.08 25.50 13.61
CA ARG A 591 20.99 25.64 12.44
C ARG A 591 20.96 24.45 11.50
N LYS A 592 20.75 23.23 12.02
CA LYS A 592 20.68 21.99 11.24
C LYS A 592 19.29 21.69 10.68
N THR A 593 18.31 22.51 10.97
CA THR A 593 16.92 22.35 10.52
C THR A 593 16.47 23.67 9.86
N PRO A 594 16.67 23.82 8.55
CA PRO A 594 16.28 25.02 7.81
C PRO A 594 14.81 25.39 8.07
N ARG A 595 14.51 26.68 8.23
CA ARG A 595 13.19 27.23 8.56
C ARG A 595 12.68 26.91 9.97
N SER A 596 13.46 26.28 10.83
CA SER A 596 13.13 26.20 12.24
C SER A 596 13.66 27.44 12.99
N ARG A 597 13.06 27.74 14.14
CA ARG A 597 13.45 28.88 14.97
C ARG A 597 13.29 28.58 16.45
N ILE A 598 14.07 29.29 17.27
CA ILE A 598 13.95 29.22 18.71
C ILE A 598 13.18 30.45 19.17
N GLU A 599 12.13 30.26 19.95
CA GLU A 599 11.42 31.31 20.69
C GLU A 599 11.87 31.27 22.13
N ARG A 600 12.39 32.40 22.62
CA ARG A 600 12.80 32.59 24.02
C ARG A 600 11.72 33.36 24.74
N LYS A 601 10.98 32.69 25.61
CA LYS A 601 10.00 33.28 26.52
C LYS A 601 10.63 33.51 27.89
N GLN A 602 9.92 34.21 28.76
CA GLN A 602 10.41 34.43 30.13
C GLN A 602 10.46 33.13 30.95
N THR A 603 9.59 32.19 30.64
CA THR A 603 9.41 30.94 31.40
C THR A 603 9.63 29.68 30.60
N ALA A 604 9.82 29.78 29.26
CA ALA A 604 9.98 28.65 28.37
C ALA A 604 10.95 28.93 27.22
N LEU A 605 11.60 27.87 26.74
CA LEU A 605 12.27 27.84 25.44
C LEU A 605 11.47 26.93 24.53
N ALA A 606 11.03 27.43 23.37
CA ALA A 606 10.31 26.65 22.39
C ALA A 606 11.09 26.59 21.06
N TRP A 607 11.29 25.41 20.56
CA TRP A 607 11.85 25.22 19.21
C TRP A 607 10.73 24.93 18.24
N HIS A 608 10.50 25.86 17.31
CA HIS A 608 9.46 25.78 16.29
C HIS A 608 10.03 25.24 15.00
N TYR A 609 9.50 24.12 14.50
CA TYR A 609 9.91 23.50 13.25
C TYR A 609 8.76 23.29 12.25
N ARG A 610 7.61 23.92 12.50
CA ARG A 610 6.41 23.80 11.63
C ARG A 610 6.67 24.22 10.17
N GLU A 611 7.55 25.21 9.96
CA GLU A 611 7.91 25.68 8.61
C GLU A 611 9.05 24.88 7.98
N ALA A 612 9.73 24.03 8.72
CA ALA A 612 10.77 23.13 8.22
C ALA A 612 10.17 22.00 7.41
N ASP A 613 11.02 21.26 6.69
CA ASP A 613 10.60 19.97 6.12
C ASP A 613 10.04 19.08 7.22
N SER A 614 8.82 18.57 7.04
CA SER A 614 8.09 17.88 8.10
C SER A 614 8.82 16.64 8.62
N TRP A 615 9.42 15.86 7.73
CA TRP A 615 10.20 14.69 8.10
C TRP A 615 11.48 15.06 8.85
N LEU A 616 12.24 16.04 8.34
CA LEU A 616 13.45 16.52 9.01
C LEU A 616 13.13 17.11 10.37
N GLY A 617 12.05 17.91 10.46
CA GLY A 617 11.59 18.53 11.71
C GLY A 617 11.26 17.49 12.77
N GLN A 618 10.48 16.45 12.44
CA GLN A 618 10.12 15.36 13.35
C GLN A 618 11.34 14.53 13.77
N LEU A 619 12.20 14.14 12.82
CA LEU A 619 13.43 13.41 13.11
C LEU A 619 14.31 14.20 14.09
N ARG A 620 14.48 15.50 13.85
CA ARG A 620 15.27 16.37 14.71
C ARG A 620 14.62 16.59 16.08
N ALA A 621 13.28 16.68 16.14
CA ALA A 621 12.56 16.77 17.41
C ALA A 621 12.80 15.50 18.26
N GLN A 622 12.73 14.31 17.66
CA GLN A 622 13.04 13.06 18.34
C GLN A 622 14.49 13.01 18.83
N GLN A 623 15.44 13.44 18.00
CA GLN A 623 16.86 13.52 18.37
C GLN A 623 17.10 14.52 19.50
N LEU A 624 16.40 15.67 19.47
CA LEU A 624 16.49 16.67 20.54
C LEU A 624 15.95 16.13 21.85
N VAL A 625 14.79 15.47 21.84
CA VAL A 625 14.22 14.82 23.04
C VAL A 625 15.18 13.78 23.63
N ASN A 626 15.85 12.99 22.78
CA ASN A 626 16.82 12.00 23.24
C ASN A 626 18.13 12.63 23.78
N ALA A 627 18.44 13.86 23.37
CA ALA A 627 19.64 14.59 23.81
C ALA A 627 19.42 15.41 25.09
N LEU A 628 18.17 15.70 25.46
CA LEU A 628 17.74 16.39 26.69
C LEU A 628 17.59 15.42 27.84
#